data_576690bd96c17c3b3533b7901e4af11b
#
_entry.id   576690bd96c17c3b3533b7901e4af11b
#
_cell.length_a   1.000
_cell.length_b   1.000
_cell.length_c   1.000
_cell.angle_alpha   90.00
_cell.angle_beta   90.00
_cell.angle_gamma   90.00
#
_symmetry.space_group_name_H-M   'P 1'
#
loop_
_entity.id
_entity.type
_entity.pdbx_description
1 polymer ?
#
loop_
_entity_poly.entity_id
_entity_poly.type
_entity_poly.pdbx_seq_one_letter_code
_entity_poly.pdbx_strand_id
1 'polypeptide(L)'
;VVGTISIYGIKSPVRCATLGITIAPGHQNRGYGREALLIALRLAFEEYNAHKVELEVYDYNQHAIGLYESVGFVTEGCRREVVYHMGRYFDRILMGILESEWRQRQDIAPACDA
;
A
#
# COMPACT_ATOMS: atom_id res chain seq x y z
N VAL A 1 -4.23 -0.63 20.40
CA VAL A 1 -3.71 -0.76 19.04
C VAL A 1 -4.78 -0.35 18.04
N VAL A 2 -4.50 0.65 17.22
CA VAL A 2 -5.47 1.12 16.23
C VAL A 2 -5.42 0.29 14.94
N GLY A 3 -4.36 -0.49 14.74
CA GLY A 3 -4.24 -1.35 13.58
C GLY A 3 -2.86 -1.96 13.49
N THR A 4 -2.63 -2.71 12.43
CA THR A 4 -1.35 -3.33 12.17
C THR A 4 -0.95 -3.12 10.73
N ILE A 5 0.36 -3.11 10.49
CA ILE A 5 0.90 -3.08 9.14
C ILE A 5 2.07 -4.04 9.10
N SER A 6 2.14 -4.83 8.04
CA SER A 6 3.16 -5.86 7.90
C SER A 6 3.92 -5.70 6.60
N ILE A 7 5.22 -5.90 6.65
CA ILE A 7 6.09 -5.88 5.48
C ILE A 7 6.78 -7.23 5.44
N TYR A 8 6.63 -7.96 4.34
CA TYR A 8 7.20 -9.28 4.24
C TYR A 8 7.59 -9.59 2.79
N GLY A 9 8.31 -10.69 2.62
CA GLY A 9 8.66 -11.18 1.30
C GLY A 9 9.90 -10.56 0.67
N ILE A 10 10.64 -9.73 1.41
CA ILE A 10 11.85 -9.13 0.87
C ILE A 10 12.97 -10.15 0.86
N LYS A 11 13.40 -10.53 -0.32
CA LYS A 11 14.51 -11.48 -0.49
C LYS A 11 15.36 -11.06 -1.66
N SER A 12 16.68 -11.17 -1.49
CA SER A 12 17.61 -10.96 -2.58
C SER A 12 17.54 -12.15 -3.54
N PRO A 13 17.52 -11.93 -4.86
CA PRO A 13 17.65 -10.65 -5.57
C PRO A 13 16.33 -9.93 -5.86
N VAL A 14 15.21 -10.51 -5.47
CA VAL A 14 13.89 -9.99 -5.88
C VAL A 14 13.60 -8.61 -5.29
N ARG A 15 13.87 -8.40 -4.00
CA ARG A 15 13.73 -7.12 -3.33
C ARG A 15 12.36 -6.47 -3.50
N CYS A 16 11.34 -7.30 -3.53
CA CYS A 16 9.96 -6.84 -3.62
C CYS A 16 9.28 -7.14 -2.29
N ALA A 17 8.77 -6.12 -1.63
CA ALA A 17 8.09 -6.26 -0.36
C ALA A 17 6.59 -6.29 -0.57
N THR A 18 5.92 -7.17 0.16
CA THR A 18 4.45 -7.21 0.16
C THR A 18 3.96 -6.55 1.43
N LEU A 19 2.96 -5.69 1.27
CA LEU A 19 2.41 -4.92 2.36
C LEU A 19 1.04 -5.43 2.75
N GLY A 20 0.85 -5.68 4.05
CA GLY A 20 -0.45 -5.98 4.61
C GLY A 20 -0.81 -4.93 5.63
N ILE A 21 -2.04 -4.43 5.60
CA ILE A 21 -2.48 -3.40 6.52
C ILE A 21 -3.88 -3.70 7.04
N THR A 22 -4.08 -3.51 8.36
CA THR A 22 -5.36 -3.68 9.02
C THR A 22 -5.54 -2.53 9.99
N ILE A 23 -6.69 -1.87 9.91
CA ILE A 23 -7.05 -0.80 10.85
C ILE A 23 -8.25 -1.25 11.67
N ALA A 24 -8.17 -1.09 12.99
CA ALA A 24 -9.26 -1.46 13.88
C ALA A 24 -10.54 -0.68 13.50
N PRO A 25 -11.71 -1.33 13.52
CA PRO A 25 -12.94 -0.70 13.02
C PRO A 25 -13.25 0.67 13.57
N GLY A 26 -12.99 0.93 14.83
CA GLY A 26 -13.30 2.21 15.43
C GLY A 26 -12.35 3.34 15.03
N HIS A 27 -11.30 3.03 14.32
CA HIS A 27 -10.25 4.01 13.98
C HIS A 27 -10.09 4.24 12.48
N GLN A 28 -10.97 3.67 11.68
CA GLN A 28 -10.92 3.89 10.24
C GLN A 28 -11.33 5.31 9.90
N ASN A 29 -10.82 5.83 8.80
CA ASN A 29 -11.13 7.17 8.30
C ASN A 29 -10.60 8.32 9.19
N ARG A 30 -9.58 8.05 10.01
CA ARG A 30 -8.98 9.08 10.87
C ARG A 30 -7.54 9.41 10.48
N GLY A 31 -7.13 9.03 9.26
CA GLY A 31 -5.79 9.32 8.81
C GLY A 31 -4.72 8.34 9.29
N TYR A 32 -5.07 7.41 10.15
CA TYR A 32 -4.09 6.45 10.66
C TYR A 32 -3.55 5.54 9.57
N GLY A 33 -4.40 5.13 8.63
CA GLY A 33 -3.98 4.27 7.54
C GLY A 33 -2.95 4.95 6.66
N ARG A 34 -3.17 6.22 6.33
CA ARG A 34 -2.24 6.97 5.50
C ARG A 34 -0.90 7.17 6.20
N GLU A 35 -0.93 7.56 7.47
CA GLU A 35 0.29 7.73 8.26
C GLU A 35 1.07 6.43 8.34
N ALA A 36 0.39 5.33 8.64
CA ALA A 36 1.04 4.03 8.74
C ALA A 36 1.65 3.61 7.41
N LEU A 37 0.97 3.88 6.30
CA LEU A 37 1.49 3.58 4.97
C LEU A 37 2.75 4.37 4.67
N LEU A 38 2.76 5.66 5.00
CA LEU A 38 3.93 6.50 4.76
C LEU A 38 5.14 6.00 5.55
N ILE A 39 4.91 5.62 6.80
CA ILE A 39 5.98 5.07 7.65
C ILE A 39 6.46 3.73 7.09
N ALA A 40 5.54 2.87 6.68
CA ALA A 40 5.89 1.55 6.16
C ALA A 40 6.69 1.66 4.86
N LEU A 41 6.33 2.59 3.97
CA LEU A 41 7.08 2.79 2.74
C LEU A 41 8.49 3.27 3.03
N ARG A 42 8.65 4.16 4.00
CA ARG A 42 9.96 4.63 4.40
C ARG A 42 10.81 3.47 4.93
N LEU A 43 10.24 2.65 5.80
CA LEU A 43 10.95 1.49 6.33
C LEU A 43 11.35 0.52 5.21
N ALA A 44 10.42 0.23 4.30
CA ALA A 44 10.68 -0.71 3.23
C ALA A 44 11.81 -0.23 2.32
N PHE A 45 11.77 1.03 1.91
CA PHE A 45 12.74 1.54 0.95
C PHE A 45 14.07 1.96 1.61
N GLU A 46 14.02 2.57 2.79
CA GLU A 46 15.24 3.08 3.43
C GLU A 46 15.92 2.08 4.34
N GLU A 47 15.14 1.27 5.07
CA GLU A 47 15.73 0.34 6.03
C GLU A 47 15.90 -1.06 5.46
N TYR A 48 14.92 -1.55 4.70
CA TYR A 48 14.98 -2.88 4.15
C TYR A 48 15.46 -2.93 2.70
N ASN A 49 15.73 -1.77 2.14
CA ASN A 49 16.31 -1.65 0.80
C ASN A 49 15.46 -2.35 -0.26
N ALA A 50 14.16 -2.23 -0.15
CA ALA A 50 13.26 -2.78 -1.15
C ALA A 50 13.36 -1.98 -2.45
N HIS A 51 13.20 -2.65 -3.57
CA HIS A 51 13.11 -1.99 -4.86
C HIS A 51 11.68 -1.62 -5.19
N LYS A 52 10.74 -2.40 -4.68
CA LYS A 52 9.32 -2.23 -4.96
C LYS A 52 8.51 -2.68 -3.76
N VAL A 53 7.39 -2.01 -3.52
CA VAL A 53 6.40 -2.44 -2.53
C VAL A 53 5.09 -2.70 -3.26
N GLU A 54 4.48 -3.84 -3.00
CA GLU A 54 3.21 -4.18 -3.63
C GLU A 54 2.19 -4.62 -2.61
N LEU A 55 0.92 -4.53 -2.99
CA LEU A 55 -0.19 -4.96 -2.15
C LEU A 55 -1.34 -5.43 -3.03
N GLU A 56 -2.32 -6.06 -2.40
CA GLU A 56 -3.54 -6.47 -3.06
C GLU A 56 -4.70 -5.87 -2.29
N VAL A 57 -5.75 -5.47 -3.01
CA VAL A 57 -6.93 -4.90 -2.39
C VAL A 57 -8.16 -5.37 -3.17
N TYR A 58 -9.25 -5.60 -2.47
CA TYR A 58 -10.49 -6.03 -3.11
C TYR A 58 -11.16 -4.85 -3.80
N ASP A 59 -11.72 -5.08 -4.98
CA ASP A 59 -12.26 -3.98 -5.78
C ASP A 59 -13.47 -3.29 -5.16
N TYR A 60 -14.16 -3.96 -4.24
CA TYR A 60 -15.26 -3.31 -3.53
C TYR A 60 -14.79 -2.34 -2.44
N ASN A 61 -13.50 -2.34 -2.15
CA ASN A 61 -12.94 -1.47 -1.10
C ASN A 61 -12.37 -0.20 -1.73
N GLN A 62 -13.26 0.64 -2.25
CA GLN A 62 -12.84 1.85 -2.97
C GLN A 62 -12.12 2.85 -2.09
N HIS A 63 -12.46 2.88 -0.80
CA HIS A 63 -11.76 3.76 0.14
C HIS A 63 -10.28 3.40 0.24
N ALA A 64 -9.99 2.11 0.36
CA ALA A 64 -8.60 1.66 0.44
C ALA A 64 -7.84 1.92 -0.85
N ILE A 65 -8.48 1.68 -1.99
CA ILE A 65 -7.84 1.93 -3.29
C ILE A 65 -7.46 3.42 -3.40
N GLY A 66 -8.38 4.31 -3.05
CA GLY A 66 -8.11 5.74 -3.07
C GLY A 66 -6.98 6.14 -2.14
N LEU A 67 -6.93 5.52 -0.96
CA LEU A 67 -5.87 5.77 -0.01
C LEU A 67 -4.51 5.36 -0.58
N TYR A 68 -4.42 4.17 -1.16
CA TYR A 68 -3.16 3.70 -1.75
C TYR A 68 -2.72 4.58 -2.90
N GLU A 69 -3.65 4.98 -3.76
CA GLU A 69 -3.33 5.88 -4.86
C GLU A 69 -2.81 7.22 -4.34
N SER A 70 -3.37 7.71 -3.25
CA SER A 70 -2.96 8.99 -2.68
C SER A 70 -1.53 9.00 -2.18
N VAL A 71 -0.99 7.84 -1.83
CA VAL A 71 0.41 7.76 -1.38
C VAL A 71 1.36 7.30 -2.51
N GLY A 72 0.83 7.06 -3.70
CA GLY A 72 1.66 6.82 -4.86
C GLY A 72 1.59 5.43 -5.48
N PHE A 73 0.76 4.54 -4.94
CA PHE A 73 0.60 3.22 -5.54
C PHE A 73 -0.11 3.32 -6.88
N VAL A 74 0.27 2.45 -7.80
CA VAL A 74 -0.28 2.39 -9.15
C VAL A 74 -0.91 1.01 -9.34
N THR A 75 -2.07 0.97 -9.98
CA THR A 75 -2.71 -0.30 -10.31
C THR A 75 -1.89 -1.01 -11.38
N GLU A 76 -1.53 -2.26 -11.13
CA GLU A 76 -0.70 -3.04 -12.05
C GLU A 76 -1.43 -4.23 -12.65
N GLY A 77 -2.51 -4.65 -12.05
CA GLY A 77 -3.24 -5.79 -12.57
C GLY A 77 -4.49 -6.08 -11.77
N CYS A 78 -5.16 -7.15 -12.17
CA CYS A 78 -6.43 -7.52 -11.58
C CYS A 78 -6.60 -9.04 -11.67
N ARG A 79 -6.94 -9.67 -10.55
CA ARG A 79 -7.32 -11.08 -10.53
C ARG A 79 -8.84 -11.13 -10.49
N ARG A 80 -9.43 -11.66 -11.54
CA ARG A 80 -10.87 -11.63 -11.71
C ARG A 80 -11.57 -12.66 -10.85
N GLU A 81 -12.65 -12.24 -10.19
CA GLU A 81 -13.59 -13.10 -9.46
C GLU A 81 -12.91 -14.07 -8.48
N VAL A 82 -11.99 -13.55 -7.67
CA VAL A 82 -11.25 -14.38 -6.71
C VAL A 82 -11.78 -14.27 -5.30
N VAL A 83 -12.73 -13.37 -5.04
CA VAL A 83 -13.26 -13.14 -3.70
C VAL A 83 -14.77 -13.21 -3.73
N TYR A 84 -15.36 -14.01 -2.83
CA TYR A 84 -16.79 -14.06 -2.64
C TYR A 84 -17.17 -13.19 -1.45
N HIS A 85 -18.04 -12.21 -1.68
CA HIS A 85 -18.41 -11.25 -0.64
C HIS A 85 -19.85 -10.81 -0.86
N MET A 86 -20.67 -10.96 0.18
CA MET A 86 -22.06 -10.54 0.16
C MET A 86 -22.85 -11.05 -1.07
N GLY A 87 -22.66 -12.31 -1.38
CA GLY A 87 -23.43 -12.99 -2.44
C GLY A 87 -22.92 -12.77 -3.85
N ARG A 88 -21.77 -12.11 -4.01
CA ARG A 88 -21.21 -11.81 -5.33
C ARG A 88 -19.71 -12.08 -5.35
N TYR A 89 -19.19 -12.28 -6.54
CA TYR A 89 -17.75 -12.41 -6.74
C TYR A 89 -17.15 -11.07 -7.10
N PHE A 90 -15.97 -10.81 -6.57
CA PHE A 90 -15.26 -9.56 -6.78
C PHE A 90 -13.82 -9.84 -7.20
N ASP A 91 -13.21 -8.84 -7.80
CA ASP A 91 -11.83 -8.92 -8.25
C ASP A 91 -10.88 -8.49 -7.14
N ARG A 92 -9.63 -8.91 -7.29
CA ARG A 92 -8.55 -8.44 -6.44
C ARG A 92 -7.62 -7.57 -7.29
N ILE A 93 -7.45 -6.32 -6.86
CA ILE A 93 -6.63 -5.36 -7.57
C ILE A 93 -5.20 -5.45 -7.05
N LEU A 94 -4.24 -5.52 -7.96
CA LEU A 94 -2.83 -5.56 -7.63
C LEU A 94 -2.25 -4.17 -7.82
N MET A 95 -1.61 -3.64 -6.77
CA MET A 95 -1.04 -2.31 -6.80
C MET A 95 0.41 -2.35 -6.36
N GLY A 96 1.21 -1.43 -6.87
CA GLY A 96 2.61 -1.37 -6.51
C GLY A 96 3.17 0.03 -6.61
N ILE A 97 4.29 0.25 -5.92
CA ILE A 97 5.05 1.48 -6.01
C ILE A 97 6.53 1.14 -6.07
N LEU A 98 7.23 1.72 -7.04
CA LEU A 98 8.65 1.51 -7.20
C LEU A 98 9.43 2.48 -6.32
N GLU A 99 10.64 2.10 -5.92
CA GLU A 99 11.50 2.97 -5.13
C GLU A 99 11.71 4.31 -5.81
N SER A 100 11.94 4.29 -7.13
CA SER A 100 12.15 5.54 -7.89
C SER A 100 10.93 6.45 -7.81
N GLU A 101 9.74 5.89 -7.88
CA GLU A 101 8.51 6.67 -7.78
C GLU A 101 8.35 7.27 -6.39
N TRP A 102 8.67 6.48 -5.36
CA TRP A 102 8.59 6.95 -3.99
C TRP A 102 9.58 8.08 -3.72
N ARG A 103 10.82 7.94 -4.19
CA ARG A 103 11.84 8.98 -3.98
C ARG A 103 11.49 10.26 -4.71
N GLN A 104 10.92 10.15 -5.89
CA GLN A 104 10.50 11.33 -6.64
C GLN A 104 9.44 12.11 -5.87
N ARG A 105 8.51 11.43 -5.22
CA ARG A 105 7.50 12.09 -4.40
C ARG A 105 8.12 12.76 -3.18
N GLN A 106 9.14 12.15 -2.59
CA GLN A 106 9.85 12.74 -1.45
C GLN A 106 10.58 14.01 -1.85
N ASP A 107 11.16 14.01 -3.03
CA ASP A 107 11.88 15.19 -3.53
C ASP A 107 10.93 16.37 -3.77
N ILE A 108 9.71 16.09 -4.18
CA ILE A 108 8.72 17.12 -4.46
C ILE A 108 8.07 17.63 -3.17
N ALA A 109 7.70 16.72 -2.27
CA ALA A 109 6.95 17.04 -1.08
C ALA A 109 7.64 18.10 -0.19
N PRO A 110 8.95 18.00 0.08
CA PRO A 110 9.60 19.00 0.94
C PRO A 110 9.51 20.42 0.41
N ALA A 111 9.52 20.57 -0.90
CA ALA A 111 9.39 21.88 -1.50
C ALA A 111 8.03 22.51 -1.21
N CYS A 112 7.02 21.69 -1.10
CA CYS A 112 5.68 22.15 -0.79
C CYS A 112 5.54 22.53 0.67
N ASP A 113 6.32 21.90 1.52
CA ASP A 113 6.23 22.09 2.96
C ASP A 113 7.06 23.27 3.45
N ALA A 114 7.91 23.74 2.62
CA ALA A 114 8.84 24.83 2.97
C ALA A 114 8.16 26.21 3.05
#